data_0c996e319981015f335d5a0a117d95dc
#
_entry.id   0c996e319981015f335d5a0a117d95dc
#
_cell.length_a   1.000
_cell.length_b   1.000
_cell.length_c   1.000
_cell.angle_alpha   90.00
_cell.angle_beta   90.00
_cell.angle_gamma   90.00
#
_symmetry.space_group_name_H-M   'P 1'
#
loop_
_entity.id
_entity.type
_entity.pdbx_description
1 polymer ?
#
loop_
_entity_poly.entity_id
_entity_poly.type
_entity_poly.pdbx_seq_one_letter_code
_entity_poly.pdbx_strand_id
1 'polypeptide(L)'
;MKYLGLDLGSRTLGTAISDNTGLIATSYKTIRHNEEYERLLSEVKTIVEELKIDAIVLGFPKNMNNTIGPKGELSLSFKEQLEKTVDIPVYLQDERLTTKSATDALIMGNVSRKKRKKVVDSLAATIILQTYLDKKGR
;
A
#
# COMPACT_ATOMS: atom_id res chain seq x y z
N MET A 1 -11.34 13.31 -4.32
CA MET A 1 -10.13 12.72 -4.90
C MET A 1 -10.10 11.22 -4.64
N LYS A 2 -9.63 10.47 -5.60
CA LYS A 2 -9.51 9.01 -5.50
C LYS A 2 -8.06 8.62 -5.30
N TYR A 3 -7.79 7.82 -4.27
CA TYR A 3 -6.43 7.44 -3.87
C TYR A 3 -6.17 5.96 -4.10
N LEU A 4 -4.92 5.64 -4.42
CA LEU A 4 -4.44 4.26 -4.52
C LEU A 4 -3.43 4.03 -3.40
N GLY A 5 -3.70 3.05 -2.53
CA GLY A 5 -2.76 2.66 -1.48
C GLY A 5 -1.91 1.49 -1.94
N LEU A 6 -0.63 1.53 -1.64
CA LEU A 6 0.32 0.49 -2.01
C LEU A 6 1.13 0.03 -0.80
N ASP A 7 1.27 -1.28 -0.68
CA ASP A 7 2.14 -1.92 0.32
C ASP A 7 3.13 -2.82 -0.41
N LEU A 8 4.37 -2.34 -0.56
CA LEU A 8 5.41 -3.06 -1.31
C LEU A 8 6.11 -4.08 -0.42
N GLY A 9 5.87 -5.35 -0.70
CA GLY A 9 6.56 -6.46 -0.06
C GLY A 9 7.63 -7.06 -0.97
N SER A 10 8.38 -8.02 -0.44
CA SER A 10 9.46 -8.69 -1.19
C SER A 10 8.94 -9.55 -2.34
N ARG A 11 7.72 -10.05 -2.24
CA ARG A 11 7.11 -10.95 -3.23
C ARG A 11 5.73 -10.51 -3.68
N THR A 12 5.18 -9.48 -3.05
CA THR A 12 3.83 -9.01 -3.32
C THR A 12 3.75 -7.49 -3.28
N LEU A 13 2.78 -6.95 -4.01
CA LEU A 13 2.40 -5.55 -3.89
C LEU A 13 0.91 -5.54 -3.55
N GLY A 14 0.59 -5.24 -2.30
CA GLY A 14 -0.80 -5.09 -1.88
C GLY A 14 -1.36 -3.77 -2.36
N THR A 15 -2.61 -3.76 -2.83
CA THR A 15 -3.24 -2.53 -3.31
C THR A 15 -4.60 -2.31 -2.67
N ALA A 16 -4.93 -1.04 -2.46
CA ALA A 16 -6.22 -0.60 -1.96
C ALA A 16 -6.64 0.65 -2.71
N ILE A 17 -7.93 0.90 -2.80
CA ILE A 17 -8.45 2.10 -3.46
C ILE A 17 -9.41 2.83 -2.54
N SER A 18 -9.47 4.15 -2.67
CA SER A 18 -10.47 4.92 -1.94
C SER A 18 -11.70 5.11 -2.83
N ASP A 19 -12.80 5.53 -2.20
CA ASP A 19 -13.95 6.02 -2.93
C ASP A 19 -13.64 7.39 -3.56
N ASN A 20 -14.54 7.92 -4.34
CA ASN A 20 -14.34 9.21 -5.01
C ASN A 20 -14.23 10.39 -4.03
N THR A 21 -14.77 10.23 -2.82
CA THR A 21 -14.71 11.28 -1.80
C THR A 21 -13.39 11.27 -1.04
N GLY A 22 -12.60 10.20 -1.14
CA GLY A 22 -11.34 10.07 -0.42
C GLY A 22 -11.52 9.82 1.08
N LEU A 23 -12.62 9.19 1.48
CA LEU A 23 -12.92 8.94 2.90
C LEU A 23 -12.74 7.48 3.30
N ILE A 24 -13.06 6.53 2.43
CA ILE A 24 -13.07 5.11 2.76
C ILE A 24 -12.13 4.34 1.84
N ALA A 25 -11.25 3.54 2.44
CA ALA A 25 -10.34 2.65 1.72
C ALA A 25 -10.91 1.23 1.65
N THR A 26 -10.76 0.60 0.50
CA THR A 26 -11.21 -0.77 0.26
C THR A 26 -10.07 -1.55 -0.40
N SER A 27 -9.90 -2.80 0.01
CA SER A 27 -8.92 -3.70 -0.62
C SER A 27 -9.24 -3.85 -2.11
N TYR A 28 -8.21 -3.79 -2.95
CA TYR A 28 -8.37 -3.96 -4.39
C TYR A 28 -7.83 -5.32 -4.84
N LYS A 29 -6.50 -5.46 -4.91
CA LYS A 29 -5.91 -6.76 -5.26
C LYS A 29 -4.47 -6.84 -4.74
N THR A 30 -3.93 -8.06 -4.71
CA THR A 30 -2.53 -8.28 -4.39
C THR A 30 -1.83 -8.74 -5.66
N ILE A 31 -0.79 -8.02 -6.07
CA ILE A 31 0.00 -8.34 -7.25
C ILE A 31 1.21 -9.13 -6.81
N ARG A 32 1.39 -10.32 -7.34
CA ARG A 32 2.56 -11.13 -7.05
C ARG A 32 3.70 -10.73 -7.97
N HIS A 33 4.91 -10.71 -7.47
CA HIS A 33 6.09 -10.38 -8.26
C HIS A 33 7.31 -11.15 -7.78
N ASN A 34 8.34 -11.10 -8.58
CA ASN A 34 9.61 -11.75 -8.30
C ASN A 34 10.72 -10.72 -8.44
N GLU A 35 10.51 -9.55 -7.82
CA GLU A 35 11.40 -8.40 -7.86
C GLU A 35 11.50 -7.74 -9.25
N GLU A 36 10.51 -7.96 -10.10
CA GLU A 36 10.41 -7.27 -11.40
C GLU A 36 9.72 -5.93 -11.23
N TYR A 37 10.44 -4.97 -10.67
CA TYR A 37 9.86 -3.66 -10.31
C TYR A 37 9.36 -2.88 -11.51
N GLU A 38 9.96 -3.04 -12.68
CA GLU A 38 9.49 -2.41 -13.90
C GLU A 38 8.08 -2.87 -14.26
N ARG A 39 7.81 -4.17 -14.09
CA ARG A 39 6.48 -4.72 -14.32
C ARG A 39 5.47 -4.16 -13.31
N LEU A 40 5.89 -4.03 -12.05
CA LEU A 40 5.03 -3.45 -11.02
C LEU A 40 4.68 -2.00 -11.33
N LEU A 41 5.64 -1.22 -11.79
CA LEU A 41 5.41 0.17 -12.19
C LEU A 41 4.40 0.26 -13.32
N SER A 42 4.52 -0.62 -14.30
CA SER A 42 3.60 -0.70 -15.44
C SER A 42 2.18 -1.07 -14.98
N GLU A 43 2.05 -2.02 -14.06
CA GLU A 43 0.75 -2.42 -13.53
C GLU A 43 0.11 -1.31 -12.71
N VAL A 44 0.91 -0.60 -11.89
CA VAL A 44 0.41 0.54 -11.12
C VAL A 44 -0.07 1.65 -12.07
N LYS A 45 0.68 1.93 -13.13
CA LYS A 45 0.29 2.92 -14.12
C LYS A 45 -1.04 2.56 -14.77
N THR A 46 -1.24 1.29 -15.09
CA THR A 46 -2.50 0.79 -15.66
C THR A 46 -3.66 1.01 -14.69
N ILE A 47 -3.47 0.70 -13.41
CA ILE A 47 -4.49 0.92 -12.38
C ILE A 47 -4.83 2.41 -12.28
N VAL A 48 -3.81 3.26 -12.25
CA VAL A 48 -3.99 4.72 -12.17
C VAL A 48 -4.83 5.22 -13.34
N GLU A 49 -4.55 4.76 -14.54
CA GLU A 49 -5.27 5.19 -15.74
C GLU A 49 -6.69 4.63 -15.79
N GLU A 50 -6.86 3.34 -15.50
CA GLU A 50 -8.17 2.68 -15.55
C GLU A 50 -9.13 3.19 -14.49
N LEU A 51 -8.65 3.38 -13.28
CA LEU A 51 -9.49 3.81 -12.15
C LEU A 51 -9.50 5.31 -11.94
N LYS A 52 -8.76 6.05 -12.75
CA LYS A 52 -8.64 7.52 -12.65
C LYS A 52 -8.21 7.95 -11.25
N ILE A 53 -7.10 7.38 -10.80
CA ILE A 53 -6.52 7.68 -9.49
C ILE A 53 -5.92 9.08 -9.49
N ASP A 54 -6.16 9.86 -8.46
CA ASP A 54 -5.67 11.23 -8.32
C ASP A 54 -4.37 11.33 -7.54
N ALA A 55 -4.09 10.38 -6.66
CA ALA A 55 -2.86 10.36 -5.87
C ALA A 55 -2.57 8.94 -5.39
N ILE A 56 -1.29 8.67 -5.11
CA ILE A 56 -0.85 7.37 -4.58
C ILE A 56 -0.36 7.56 -3.15
N VAL A 57 -0.69 6.61 -2.27
CA VAL A 57 -0.18 6.55 -0.91
C VAL A 57 0.63 5.26 -0.78
N LEU A 58 1.94 5.39 -0.60
CA LEU A 58 2.85 4.25 -0.50
C LEU A 58 3.23 4.04 0.96
N GLY A 59 3.07 2.82 1.46
CA GLY A 59 3.50 2.46 2.80
C GLY A 59 5.01 2.59 2.92
N PHE A 60 5.47 3.17 4.03
CA PHE A 60 6.89 3.40 4.27
C PHE A 60 7.30 2.68 5.56
N PRO A 61 7.98 1.51 5.45
CA PRO A 61 8.37 0.75 6.64
C PRO A 61 9.60 1.35 7.29
N LYS A 62 9.43 1.91 8.49
CA LYS A 62 10.53 2.36 9.35
C LYS A 62 10.75 1.35 10.46
N ASN A 63 11.98 1.27 10.94
CA ASN A 63 12.26 0.51 12.15
C ASN A 63 11.64 1.22 13.37
N MET A 64 11.41 0.48 14.44
CA MET A 64 10.74 1.04 15.63
C MET A 64 11.52 2.20 16.27
N ASN A 65 12.83 2.26 16.02
CA ASN A 65 13.69 3.36 16.52
C ASN A 65 13.83 4.52 15.54
N ASN A 66 12.92 4.63 14.57
CA ASN A 66 12.88 5.66 13.53
C ASN A 66 14.01 5.58 12.50
N THR A 67 14.81 4.53 12.49
CA THR A 67 15.83 4.34 11.46
C THR A 67 15.20 3.74 10.21
N ILE A 68 15.82 3.99 9.05
CA ILE A 68 15.38 3.46 7.77
C ILE A 68 16.21 2.22 7.44
N GLY A 69 15.54 1.05 7.35
CA GLY A 69 16.20 -0.18 6.96
C GLY A 69 16.12 -0.43 5.45
N PRO A 70 16.60 -1.60 4.99
CA PRO A 70 16.59 -1.94 3.56
C PRO A 70 15.20 -1.84 2.91
N LYS A 71 14.15 -2.23 3.61
CA LYS A 71 12.78 -2.13 3.10
C LYS A 71 12.34 -0.68 2.92
N GLY A 72 12.74 0.20 3.84
CA GLY A 72 12.46 1.62 3.73
C GLY A 72 13.18 2.25 2.54
N GLU A 73 14.44 1.88 2.33
CA GLU A 73 15.20 2.35 1.19
C GLU A 73 14.59 1.88 -0.13
N LEU A 74 14.12 0.63 -0.18
CA LEU A 74 13.44 0.08 -1.34
C LEU A 74 12.15 0.87 -1.65
N SER A 75 11.38 1.19 -0.62
CA SER A 75 10.15 1.98 -0.79
C SER A 75 10.46 3.38 -1.30
N LEU A 76 11.52 4.02 -0.82
CA LEU A 76 11.92 5.34 -1.32
C LEU A 76 12.34 5.28 -2.78
N SER A 77 13.09 4.24 -3.17
CA SER A 77 13.49 4.03 -4.56
C SER A 77 12.26 3.81 -5.45
N PHE A 78 11.33 3.00 -4.98
CA PHE A 78 10.10 2.73 -5.70
C PHE A 78 9.26 4.00 -5.87
N LYS A 79 9.20 4.84 -4.83
CA LYS A 79 8.50 6.13 -4.89
C LYS A 79 9.08 7.02 -5.99
N GLU A 80 10.41 7.11 -6.06
CA GLU A 80 11.06 7.91 -7.10
C GLU A 80 10.71 7.42 -8.50
N GLN A 81 10.71 6.11 -8.70
CA GLN A 81 10.36 5.52 -9.98
C GLN A 81 8.88 5.73 -10.32
N LEU A 82 8.00 5.62 -9.32
CA LEU A 82 6.58 5.92 -9.51
C LEU A 82 6.36 7.35 -9.96
N GLU A 83 7.05 8.29 -9.34
CA GLU A 83 6.92 9.72 -9.68
C GLU A 83 7.35 10.01 -11.12
N LYS A 84 8.25 9.20 -11.67
CA LYS A 84 8.67 9.30 -13.07
C LYS A 84 7.71 8.58 -14.02
N THR A 85 6.92 7.63 -13.51
CA THR A 85 6.04 6.78 -14.31
C THR A 85 4.64 7.36 -14.42
N VAL A 86 4.16 8.02 -13.37
CA VAL A 86 2.81 8.60 -13.32
C VAL A 86 2.89 10.11 -13.10
N ASP A 87 1.84 10.82 -13.53
CA ASP A 87 1.77 12.29 -13.43
C ASP A 87 1.04 12.75 -12.18
N ILE A 88 0.83 11.87 -11.22
CA ILE A 88 0.12 12.18 -9.98
C ILE A 88 1.08 12.13 -8.79
N PRO A 89 0.76 12.82 -7.68
CA PRO A 89 1.64 12.81 -6.51
C PRO A 89 1.67 11.43 -5.83
N VAL A 90 2.82 11.12 -5.22
CA VAL A 90 3.02 9.92 -4.43
C VAL A 90 3.40 10.34 -3.03
N TYR A 91 2.59 9.98 -2.04
CA TYR A 91 2.81 10.31 -0.64
C TYR A 91 3.25 9.07 0.13
N LEU A 92 4.05 9.26 1.18
CA LEU A 92 4.48 8.18 2.05
C LEU A 92 3.63 8.18 3.32
N GLN A 93 3.28 6.98 3.78
CA GLN A 93 2.59 6.79 5.04
C GLN A 93 3.39 5.78 5.88
N ASP A 94 3.78 6.18 7.09
CA ASP A 94 4.49 5.29 8.01
C ASP A 94 3.59 4.09 8.34
N GLU A 95 4.10 2.89 8.10
CA GLU A 95 3.33 1.66 8.29
C GLU A 95 3.74 0.85 9.53
N ARG A 96 4.52 1.47 10.45
CA ARG A 96 4.88 0.79 11.70
C ARG A 96 3.62 0.35 12.44
N LEU A 97 3.59 -0.92 12.88
CA LEU A 97 2.48 -1.53 13.62
C LEU A 97 1.20 -1.77 12.81
N THR A 98 1.12 -1.29 11.57
CA THR A 98 -0.05 -1.47 10.73
C THR A 98 -0.33 -2.94 10.43
N THR A 99 0.70 -3.68 10.02
CA THR A 99 0.58 -5.12 9.73
C THR A 99 0.21 -5.92 10.98
N LYS A 100 0.77 -5.54 12.12
CA LYS A 100 0.44 -6.19 13.40
C LYS A 100 -1.05 -6.03 13.72
N SER A 101 -1.58 -4.83 13.59
CA SER A 101 -3.00 -4.58 13.83
C SER A 101 -3.89 -5.40 12.90
N ALA A 102 -3.52 -5.50 11.63
CA ALA A 102 -4.23 -6.30 10.65
C ALA A 102 -4.22 -7.79 11.03
N THR A 103 -3.05 -8.30 11.45
CA THR A 103 -2.89 -9.69 11.87
C THR A 103 -3.74 -10.00 13.09
N ASP A 104 -3.73 -9.11 14.09
CA ASP A 104 -4.52 -9.28 15.31
C ASP A 104 -6.02 -9.35 15.00
N ALA A 105 -6.50 -8.49 14.12
CA ALA A 105 -7.90 -8.49 13.70
C ALA A 105 -8.28 -9.81 13.01
N LEU A 106 -7.39 -10.35 12.17
CA LEU A 106 -7.64 -11.60 11.46
C LEU A 106 -7.62 -12.81 12.40
N ILE A 107 -6.74 -12.81 13.39
CA ILE A 107 -6.70 -13.88 14.40
C ILE A 107 -8.04 -13.94 15.15
N MET A 108 -8.58 -12.81 15.51
CA MET A 108 -9.87 -12.72 16.19
C MET A 108 -11.01 -13.19 15.29
N GLY A 109 -10.85 -13.08 13.98
CA GLY A 109 -11.87 -13.52 13.02
C GLY A 109 -11.81 -14.98 12.61
N ASN A 110 -10.94 -15.80 13.24
CA ASN A 110 -10.80 -17.23 12.95
C ASN A 110 -10.48 -17.56 11.48
N VAL A 111 -9.68 -16.73 10.85
CA VAL A 111 -9.27 -16.93 9.46
C VAL A 111 -8.14 -17.97 9.40
N SER A 112 -8.16 -18.91 8.44
CA SER A 112 -7.10 -19.90 8.29
C SER A 112 -5.75 -19.25 8.03
N ARG A 113 -4.66 -19.92 8.44
CA ARG A 113 -3.31 -19.36 8.30
C ARG A 113 -2.96 -18.96 6.86
N LYS A 114 -3.32 -19.79 5.89
CA LYS A 114 -3.05 -19.53 4.48
C LYS A 114 -3.86 -18.33 3.95
N LYS A 115 -5.13 -18.30 4.29
CA LYS A 115 -6.02 -17.18 3.91
C LYS A 115 -5.60 -15.90 4.61
N ARG A 116 -5.18 -16.01 5.89
CA ARG A 116 -4.69 -14.86 6.66
C ARG A 116 -3.54 -14.14 5.97
N LYS A 117 -2.56 -14.91 5.46
CA LYS A 117 -1.40 -14.33 4.80
C LYS A 117 -1.80 -13.51 3.57
N LYS A 118 -2.70 -14.05 2.75
CA LYS A 118 -3.20 -13.34 1.55
C LYS A 118 -3.99 -12.09 1.90
N VAL A 119 -4.84 -12.19 2.91
CA VAL A 119 -5.69 -11.08 3.34
C VAL A 119 -4.85 -10.00 4.02
N VAL A 120 -3.80 -10.38 4.78
CA VAL A 120 -2.90 -9.40 5.42
C VAL A 120 -2.21 -8.52 4.38
N ASP A 121 -1.72 -9.11 3.27
CA ASP A 121 -1.06 -8.32 2.22
C ASP A 121 -1.99 -7.25 1.64
N SER A 122 -3.24 -7.61 1.37
CA SER A 122 -4.24 -6.66 0.86
C SER A 122 -4.77 -5.75 1.95
N LEU A 123 -4.97 -6.27 3.16
CA LEU A 123 -5.49 -5.52 4.29
C LEU A 123 -4.48 -4.48 4.78
N ALA A 124 -3.18 -4.80 4.73
CA ALA A 124 -2.14 -3.84 5.10
C ALA A 124 -2.21 -2.59 4.22
N ALA A 125 -2.36 -2.77 2.91
CA ALA A 125 -2.51 -1.65 1.99
C ALA A 125 -3.76 -0.83 2.31
N THR A 126 -4.86 -1.49 2.65
CA THR A 126 -6.11 -0.84 3.05
C THR A 126 -5.93 0.00 4.31
N ILE A 127 -5.26 -0.55 5.32
CA ILE A 127 -5.02 0.15 6.58
C ILE A 127 -4.06 1.33 6.37
N ILE A 128 -3.02 1.15 5.55
CA ILE A 128 -2.10 2.23 5.20
C ILE A 128 -2.87 3.38 4.57
N LEU A 129 -3.70 3.08 3.59
CA LEU A 129 -4.48 4.10 2.90
C LEU A 129 -5.49 4.74 3.83
N GLN A 130 -6.24 3.95 4.61
CA GLN A 130 -7.24 4.50 5.53
C GLN A 130 -6.61 5.40 6.58
N THR A 131 -5.43 5.02 7.11
CA THR A 131 -4.71 5.84 8.08
C THR A 131 -4.35 7.19 7.48
N TYR A 132 -3.88 7.20 6.23
CA TYR A 132 -3.57 8.43 5.53
C TYR A 132 -4.82 9.31 5.34
N LEU A 133 -5.91 8.70 4.91
CA LEU A 133 -7.17 9.43 4.67
C LEU A 133 -7.72 10.04 5.96
N ASP A 134 -7.66 9.31 7.06
CA ASP A 134 -8.12 9.79 8.36
C ASP A 134 -7.29 10.97 8.85
N LYS A 135 -5.98 10.90 8.66
CA LYS A 135 -5.04 11.95 9.02
C LYS A 135 -5.28 13.21 8.22
N LYS A 136 -5.49 13.04 6.91
CA LYS A 136 -5.72 14.14 5.98
C LYS A 136 -7.04 14.84 6.23
N GLY A 137 -8.06 14.11 6.66
CA GLY A 137 -9.40 14.63 6.91
C GLY A 137 -9.54 15.45 8.19
N ARG A 138 -8.50 15.55 8.99
CA ARG A 138 -8.53 16.30 10.26
C ARG A 138 -8.11 17.74 10.15
#